data_a0351e4d1662df5e7736caa76f3ac368
#
_entry.id   a0351e4d1662df5e7736caa76f3ac368
#
_cell.length_a   1.000
_cell.length_b   1.000
_cell.length_c   1.000
_cell.angle_alpha   90.00
_cell.angle_beta   90.00
_cell.angle_gamma   90.00
#
_symmetry.space_group_name_H-M   'P 1'
#
loop_
_entity.id
_entity.type
_entity.pdbx_description
1 polymer ?
#
loop_
_entity_poly.entity_id
_entity_poly.type
_entity_poly.pdbx_seq_one_letter_code
_entity_poly.pdbx_strand_id
1 'polypeptide(L)'
;MPSRDKSDVRCAVVGLDTSGSVGNDLMELFKGGLTRIFEDVGFDKIYIVDFTDQVQRVTEYDRGEEFNMSDRFWGGTHFGSVTDWIEEEGLNPSCLIYMTDGYGRAPMQPDYPVAWCLAPDTDEYTLKTSGIDQYGEVILLKEVA
;
A
#
# COMPACT_ATOMS: atom_id res chain seq x y z
N MET A 1 29.68 -13.77 -13.58
CA MET A 1 29.30 -12.98 -12.46
C MET A 1 27.80 -12.82 -12.36
N PRO A 2 27.29 -13.06 -11.24
CA PRO A 2 25.89 -12.79 -11.12
C PRO A 2 25.66 -11.33 -11.41
N SER A 3 24.75 -11.09 -12.28
CA SER A 3 24.24 -9.77 -12.43
C SER A 3 23.79 -9.29 -11.05
N ARG A 4 23.80 -8.02 -10.85
CA ARG A 4 23.26 -7.44 -9.65
C ARG A 4 21.84 -7.94 -9.48
N ASP A 5 21.64 -8.60 -8.40
CA ASP A 5 20.38 -9.21 -8.08
C ASP A 5 19.33 -8.14 -7.77
N LYS A 6 18.07 -8.42 -8.11
CA LYS A 6 16.98 -7.52 -7.72
C LYS A 6 16.93 -7.34 -6.20
N SER A 7 17.47 -8.30 -5.44
CA SER A 7 17.54 -8.20 -3.98
C SER A 7 18.44 -7.07 -3.49
N ASP A 8 19.32 -6.55 -4.35
CA ASP A 8 20.17 -5.41 -3.98
C ASP A 8 19.43 -4.09 -4.06
N VAL A 9 18.27 -4.06 -4.69
CA VAL A 9 17.45 -2.86 -4.81
C VAL A 9 16.38 -2.91 -3.73
N ARG A 10 16.38 -1.92 -2.86
CA ARG A 10 15.39 -1.82 -1.81
C ARG A 10 14.11 -1.24 -2.39
N CYS A 11 13.11 -2.09 -2.55
CA CYS A 11 11.84 -1.64 -3.09
C CYS A 11 10.71 -1.91 -2.12
N ALA A 12 9.71 -1.04 -2.18
CA ALA A 12 8.45 -1.21 -1.48
C ALA A 12 7.32 -1.24 -2.50
N VAL A 13 6.28 -1.99 -2.19
CA VAL A 13 5.05 -1.97 -2.96
C VAL A 13 3.99 -1.32 -2.08
N VAL A 14 3.28 -0.35 -2.64
CA VAL A 14 2.19 0.33 -1.95
C VAL A 14 0.89 -0.05 -2.65
N GLY A 15 0.02 -0.75 -1.93
CA GLY A 15 -1.33 -1.02 -2.41
C GLY A 15 -2.22 0.15 -2.03
N LEU A 16 -2.52 0.99 -2.99
CA LEU A 16 -3.32 2.20 -2.78
C LEU A 16 -4.78 1.91 -3.10
N ASP A 17 -5.60 1.90 -2.07
CA ASP A 17 -7.03 1.65 -2.19
C ASP A 17 -7.70 2.88 -2.79
N THR A 18 -8.19 2.73 -4.01
CA THR A 18 -8.92 3.79 -4.71
C THR A 18 -10.40 3.46 -4.87
N SER A 19 -10.91 2.59 -4.01
CA SER A 19 -12.33 2.25 -3.98
C SER A 19 -13.19 3.48 -3.67
N GLY A 20 -14.50 3.35 -3.93
CA GLY A 20 -15.43 4.47 -3.77
C GLY A 20 -15.55 5.00 -2.36
N SER A 21 -15.21 4.20 -1.34
CA SER A 21 -15.29 4.61 0.06
C SER A 21 -14.12 5.50 0.51
N VAL A 22 -13.02 5.53 -0.26
CA VAL A 22 -11.86 6.36 0.07
C VAL A 22 -12.09 7.78 -0.43
N GLY A 23 -12.22 8.74 0.48
CA GLY A 23 -12.44 10.14 0.14
C GLY A 23 -11.16 10.89 -0.17
N ASN A 24 -11.32 12.13 -0.65
CA ASN A 24 -10.17 12.96 -1.01
C ASN A 24 -9.31 13.32 0.20
N ASP A 25 -9.92 13.54 1.35
CA ASP A 25 -9.17 13.87 2.58
C ASP A 25 -8.27 12.72 3.00
N LEU A 26 -8.79 11.49 2.92
CA LEU A 26 -8.01 10.31 3.24
C LEU A 26 -6.87 10.11 2.23
N MET A 27 -7.14 10.38 0.96
CA MET A 27 -6.12 10.29 -0.08
C MET A 27 -4.96 11.26 0.19
N GLU A 28 -5.25 12.46 0.68
CA GLU A 28 -4.21 13.42 1.06
C GLU A 28 -3.37 12.90 2.24
N LEU A 29 -4.02 12.26 3.21
CA LEU A 29 -3.30 11.62 4.32
C LEU A 29 -2.41 10.49 3.83
N PHE A 30 -2.88 9.70 2.88
CA PHE A 30 -2.08 8.63 2.28
C PHE A 30 -0.82 9.19 1.63
N LYS A 31 -0.98 10.25 0.84
CA LYS A 31 0.14 10.89 0.16
C LYS A 31 1.17 11.42 1.16
N GLY A 32 0.71 12.11 2.19
CA GLY A 32 1.60 12.65 3.22
C GLY A 32 2.33 11.54 3.97
N GLY A 33 1.62 10.48 4.35
CA GLY A 33 2.22 9.36 5.04
C GLY A 33 3.24 8.63 4.20
N LEU A 34 2.93 8.43 2.92
CA LEU A 34 3.85 7.75 2.01
C LEU A 34 5.11 8.55 1.77
N THR A 35 4.97 9.87 1.58
CA THR A 35 6.12 10.76 1.41
C THR A 35 7.07 10.66 2.60
N ARG A 36 6.51 10.67 3.81
CA ARG A 36 7.30 10.55 5.03
C ARG A 36 8.00 9.20 5.13
N ILE A 37 7.29 8.13 4.85
CA ILE A 37 7.87 6.77 4.88
C ILE A 37 9.03 6.68 3.89
N PHE A 38 8.83 7.21 2.69
CA PHE A 38 9.84 7.17 1.65
C PHE A 38 11.10 7.94 2.04
N GLU A 39 10.92 9.11 2.66
CA GLU A 39 12.05 9.91 3.14
C GLU A 39 12.78 9.23 4.29
N ASP A 40 12.04 8.67 5.25
CA ASP A 40 12.62 8.09 6.46
C ASP A 40 13.33 6.76 6.20
N VAL A 41 12.73 5.91 5.36
CA VAL A 41 13.27 4.56 5.14
C VAL A 41 14.28 4.53 3.99
N GLY A 42 14.13 5.40 3.02
CA GLY A 42 15.08 5.51 1.92
C GLY A 42 15.05 4.36 0.94
N PHE A 43 13.86 3.97 0.50
CA PHE A 43 13.72 2.96 -0.57
C PHE A 43 14.30 3.51 -1.87
N ASP A 44 14.89 2.62 -2.67
CA ASP A 44 15.39 2.97 -3.99
C ASP A 44 14.26 3.09 -5.00
N LYS A 45 13.21 2.30 -4.81
CA LYS A 45 12.09 2.24 -5.73
C LYS A 45 10.79 1.95 -4.99
N ILE A 46 9.73 2.60 -5.40
CA ILE A 46 8.39 2.34 -4.89
C ILE A 46 7.46 2.09 -6.07
N TYR A 47 6.71 0.98 -5.98
CA TYR A 47 5.62 0.70 -6.91
C TYR A 47 4.32 1.05 -6.24
N ILE A 48 3.59 2.00 -6.78
CA ILE A 48 2.24 2.31 -6.29
C ILE A 48 1.25 1.56 -7.17
N VAL A 49 0.56 0.63 -6.54
CA VAL A 49 -0.44 -0.21 -7.20
C VAL A 49 -1.81 0.32 -6.83
N ASP A 50 -2.40 1.10 -7.72
CA ASP A 50 -3.78 1.56 -7.53
C ASP A 50 -4.71 0.38 -7.76
N PHE A 51 -5.57 0.09 -6.79
CA PHE A 51 -6.48 -1.04 -6.92
C PHE A 51 -7.87 -0.73 -6.39
N THR A 52 -8.81 -1.50 -6.88
CA THR A 52 -10.18 -1.56 -6.40
C THR A 52 -10.50 -3.05 -6.18
N ASP A 53 -11.42 -3.64 -6.91
CA ASP A 53 -11.62 -5.09 -6.93
C ASP A 53 -10.54 -5.80 -7.77
N GLN A 54 -9.74 -5.04 -8.51
CA GLN A 54 -8.59 -5.50 -9.26
C GLN A 54 -7.56 -4.39 -9.37
N VAL A 55 -6.36 -4.72 -9.82
CA VAL A 55 -5.31 -3.72 -10.05
C VAL A 55 -5.72 -2.84 -11.24
N GLN A 56 -5.71 -1.53 -11.03
CA GLN A 56 -6.11 -0.56 -12.05
C GLN A 56 -4.91 0.09 -12.73
N ARG A 57 -3.85 0.36 -11.97
CA ARG A 57 -2.66 1.02 -12.51
C ARG A 57 -1.48 0.74 -11.58
N VAL A 58 -0.30 0.61 -12.19
CA VAL A 58 0.96 0.51 -11.45
C VAL A 58 1.85 1.66 -11.88
N THR A 59 2.33 2.43 -10.92
CA THR A 59 3.26 3.53 -11.17
C THR A 59 4.53 3.29 -10.38
N GLU A 60 5.66 3.39 -11.07
CA GLU A 60 6.97 3.19 -10.49
C GLU A 60 7.61 4.52 -10.19
N TYR A 61 8.10 4.69 -8.97
CA TYR A 61 8.79 5.91 -8.55
C TYR A 61 10.18 5.57 -8.08
N ASP A 62 11.15 6.35 -8.54
CA ASP A 62 12.52 6.28 -8.06
C ASP A 62 12.70 7.24 -6.89
N ARG A 63 13.79 7.04 -6.15
CA ARG A 63 14.09 7.89 -4.99
C ARG A 63 14.10 9.37 -5.39
N GLY A 64 13.38 10.18 -4.64
CA GLY A 64 13.32 11.61 -4.84
C GLY A 64 12.23 12.10 -5.76
N GLU A 65 11.53 11.20 -6.43
CA GLU A 65 10.40 11.60 -7.26
C GLU A 65 9.19 11.97 -6.42
N GLU A 66 8.43 12.93 -6.91
CA GLU A 66 7.21 13.35 -6.25
C GLU A 66 6.05 12.46 -6.64
N PHE A 67 5.24 12.06 -5.65
CA PHE A 67 4.09 11.18 -5.91
C PHE A 67 2.90 11.95 -6.46
N ASN A 68 2.29 11.40 -7.49
CA ASN A 68 1.02 11.88 -8.04
C ASN A 68 -0.05 10.83 -7.75
N MET A 69 -0.93 11.11 -6.79
CA MET A 69 -1.93 10.17 -6.29
C MET A 69 -3.34 10.76 -6.40
N SER A 70 -3.60 11.50 -7.46
CA SER A 70 -4.87 12.22 -7.60
C SER A 70 -5.97 11.43 -8.30
N ASP A 71 -5.62 10.36 -9.01
CA ASP A 71 -6.59 9.61 -9.79
C ASP A 71 -7.39 8.62 -8.94
N ARG A 72 -8.64 8.43 -9.35
CA ARG A 72 -9.58 7.57 -8.65
C ARG A 72 -10.17 6.58 -9.64
N PHE A 73 -10.35 5.33 -9.22
CA PHE A 73 -10.80 4.28 -10.12
C PHE A 73 -12.15 3.68 -9.77
N TRP A 74 -12.74 4.02 -8.66
CA TRP A 74 -14.07 3.58 -8.23
C TRP A 74 -14.29 2.06 -8.38
N GLY A 75 -14.89 1.46 -7.41
CA GLY A 75 -15.19 0.04 -7.41
C GLY A 75 -15.14 -0.50 -5.99
N GLY A 76 -15.13 -1.84 -5.88
CA GLY A 76 -15.01 -2.51 -4.61
C GLY A 76 -13.55 -2.54 -4.14
N THR A 77 -13.27 -3.44 -3.20
CA THR A 77 -11.92 -3.55 -2.61
C THR A 77 -11.53 -5.02 -2.53
N HIS A 78 -10.45 -5.37 -3.21
CA HIS A 78 -9.89 -6.72 -3.14
C HIS A 78 -8.38 -6.61 -2.90
N PHE A 79 -7.97 -6.71 -1.65
CA PHE A 79 -6.56 -6.57 -1.26
C PHE A 79 -5.67 -7.63 -1.92
N GLY A 80 -6.20 -8.83 -2.12
CA GLY A 80 -5.46 -9.91 -2.76
C GLY A 80 -5.01 -9.63 -4.18
N SER A 81 -5.66 -8.68 -4.87
CA SER A 81 -5.23 -8.30 -6.21
C SER A 81 -3.81 -7.75 -6.22
N VAL A 82 -3.40 -7.08 -5.14
CA VAL A 82 -2.05 -6.52 -5.01
C VAL A 82 -1.03 -7.63 -4.77
N THR A 83 -1.30 -8.54 -3.86
CA THR A 83 -0.38 -9.66 -3.60
C THR A 83 -0.26 -10.58 -4.80
N ASP A 84 -1.35 -10.79 -5.53
CA ASP A 84 -1.31 -11.56 -6.78
C ASP A 84 -0.43 -10.88 -7.81
N TRP A 85 -0.55 -9.55 -7.94
CA TRP A 85 0.28 -8.79 -8.87
C TRP A 85 1.77 -8.91 -8.51
N ILE A 86 2.11 -8.81 -7.21
CA ILE A 86 3.50 -8.95 -6.76
C ILE A 86 4.05 -10.33 -7.16
N GLU A 87 3.25 -11.37 -6.97
CA GLU A 87 3.65 -12.72 -7.31
C GLU A 87 3.83 -12.90 -8.82
N GLU A 88 2.89 -12.38 -9.60
CA GLU A 88 2.95 -12.46 -11.07
C GLU A 88 4.18 -11.75 -11.63
N GLU A 89 4.57 -10.63 -11.02
CA GLU A 89 5.74 -9.87 -11.45
C GLU A 89 7.05 -10.43 -10.91
N GLY A 90 6.98 -11.42 -10.05
CA GLY A 90 8.17 -12.04 -9.47
C GLY A 90 8.95 -11.10 -8.57
N LEU A 91 8.27 -10.14 -7.95
CA LEU A 91 8.92 -9.18 -7.06
C LEU A 91 9.12 -9.77 -5.68
N ASN A 92 10.19 -9.32 -5.03
CA ASN A 92 10.46 -9.64 -3.64
C ASN A 92 10.64 -8.33 -2.88
N PRO A 93 9.56 -7.63 -2.56
CA PRO A 93 9.66 -6.31 -1.94
C PRO A 93 10.17 -6.40 -0.50
N SER A 94 10.81 -5.32 -0.05
CA SER A 94 11.20 -5.19 1.36
C SER A 94 9.99 -5.13 2.26
N CYS A 95 8.90 -4.55 1.75
CA CYS A 95 7.60 -4.55 2.45
C CYS A 95 6.48 -4.20 1.48
N LEU A 96 5.28 -4.58 1.88
CA LEU A 96 4.04 -4.16 1.23
C LEU A 96 3.30 -3.24 2.20
N ILE A 97 2.97 -2.05 1.74
CA ILE A 97 2.23 -1.07 2.52
C ILE A 97 0.86 -0.89 1.88
N TYR A 98 -0.18 -1.29 2.58
CA TYR A 98 -1.54 -0.99 2.14
C TYR A 98 -1.96 0.36 2.70
N MET A 99 -2.56 1.18 1.85
CA MET A 99 -3.19 2.43 2.26
C MET A 99 -4.68 2.30 1.93
N THR A 100 -5.51 2.19 2.96
CA THR A 100 -6.91 1.81 2.80
C THR A 100 -7.75 2.35 3.94
N ASP A 101 -9.07 2.37 3.75
CA ASP A 101 -10.01 2.66 4.83
C ASP A 101 -10.40 1.40 5.62
N GLY A 102 -9.86 0.25 5.24
CA GLY A 102 -10.05 -0.99 5.97
C GLY A 102 -11.28 -1.80 5.58
N TYR A 103 -12.06 -1.33 4.63
CA TYR A 103 -13.26 -2.05 4.18
C TYR A 103 -12.91 -3.05 3.08
N GLY A 104 -12.61 -4.25 3.50
CA GLY A 104 -12.24 -5.34 2.61
C GLY A 104 -11.81 -6.53 3.44
N ARG A 105 -11.20 -7.49 2.81
CA ARG A 105 -10.71 -8.67 3.51
C ARG A 105 -9.23 -8.87 3.23
N ALA A 106 -8.43 -8.97 4.29
CA ALA A 106 -7.00 -9.21 4.18
C ALA A 106 -6.73 -10.54 3.46
N PRO A 107 -5.76 -10.56 2.54
CA PRO A 107 -5.38 -11.81 1.88
C PRO A 107 -4.58 -12.70 2.83
N MET A 108 -4.24 -13.90 2.35
CA MET A 108 -3.34 -14.76 3.08
C MET A 108 -2.01 -14.04 3.32
N GLN A 109 -1.42 -14.23 4.50
CA GLN A 109 -0.18 -13.56 4.87
C GLN A 109 0.94 -13.92 3.89
N PRO A 110 1.56 -12.92 3.24
CA PRO A 110 2.69 -13.17 2.34
C PRO A 110 3.99 -13.36 3.14
N ASP A 111 5.06 -13.73 2.42
CA ASP A 111 6.36 -13.99 3.04
C ASP A 111 7.12 -12.71 3.41
N TYR A 112 6.75 -11.58 2.86
CA TYR A 112 7.40 -10.29 3.15
C TYR A 112 6.57 -9.49 4.17
N PRO A 113 7.20 -8.52 4.85
CA PRO A 113 6.49 -7.71 5.83
C PRO A 113 5.34 -6.90 5.20
N VAL A 114 4.27 -6.73 5.96
CA VAL A 114 3.10 -5.94 5.55
C VAL A 114 2.82 -4.88 6.60
N ALA A 115 2.52 -3.67 6.16
CA ALA A 115 2.01 -2.60 7.00
C ALA A 115 0.68 -2.13 6.45
N TRP A 116 -0.25 -1.86 7.36
CA TRP A 116 -1.60 -1.38 7.01
C TRP A 116 -1.72 0.06 7.51
N CYS A 117 -1.71 1.01 6.58
CA CYS A 117 -1.91 2.43 6.90
C CYS A 117 -3.39 2.75 6.71
N LEU A 118 -4.05 3.11 7.78
CA LEU A 118 -5.49 3.23 7.84
C LEU A 118 -5.92 4.64 8.25
N ALA A 119 -7.19 4.96 8.00
CA ALA A 119 -7.76 6.22 8.40
C ALA A 119 -7.67 6.40 9.92
N PRO A 120 -7.52 7.65 10.41
CA PRO A 120 -7.37 7.91 11.84
C PRO A 120 -8.51 7.40 12.70
N ASP A 121 -9.70 7.33 12.15
CA ASP A 121 -10.92 6.91 12.87
C ASP A 121 -11.27 5.44 12.68
N THR A 122 -10.37 4.66 12.10
CA THR A 122 -10.60 3.22 11.91
C THR A 122 -10.80 2.54 13.28
N ASP A 123 -11.90 1.82 13.42
CA ASP A 123 -12.24 1.19 14.68
C ASP A 123 -11.83 -0.28 14.74
N GLU A 124 -11.91 -0.82 15.94
CA GLU A 124 -11.50 -2.19 16.20
C GLU A 124 -12.37 -3.21 15.49
N TYR A 125 -13.65 -2.91 15.33
CA TYR A 125 -14.58 -3.77 14.61
C TYR A 125 -14.15 -3.94 13.15
N THR A 126 -13.76 -2.85 12.49
CA THR A 126 -13.28 -2.87 11.11
C THR A 126 -12.01 -3.73 11.00
N LEU A 127 -11.08 -3.58 11.93
CA LEU A 127 -9.84 -4.35 11.93
C LEU A 127 -10.10 -5.84 12.05
N LYS A 128 -11.04 -6.23 12.88
CA LYS A 128 -11.36 -7.65 13.10
C LYS A 128 -12.12 -8.25 11.93
N THR A 129 -13.11 -7.55 11.41
CA THR A 129 -13.93 -8.08 10.32
C THR A 129 -13.18 -8.21 9.01
N SER A 130 -12.20 -7.33 8.78
CA SER A 130 -11.34 -7.39 7.59
C SER A 130 -10.21 -8.38 7.72
N GLY A 131 -9.85 -8.78 8.96
CA GLY A 131 -8.69 -9.63 9.22
C GLY A 131 -7.37 -8.87 9.21
N ILE A 132 -7.41 -7.55 9.12
CA ILE A 132 -6.20 -6.72 9.10
C ILE A 132 -5.40 -6.89 10.39
N ASP A 133 -6.06 -7.14 11.51
CA ASP A 133 -5.40 -7.32 12.80
C ASP A 133 -4.69 -8.67 12.94
N GLN A 134 -4.80 -9.56 11.97
CA GLN A 134 -4.25 -10.91 12.06
C GLN A 134 -2.75 -10.97 11.76
N TYR A 135 -2.24 -10.05 10.97
CA TYR A 135 -0.81 -9.98 10.67
C TYR A 135 -0.43 -8.59 10.19
N GLY A 136 0.87 -8.32 10.22
CA GLY A 136 1.39 -7.04 9.79
C GLY A 136 1.27 -5.98 10.88
N GLU A 137 1.77 -4.81 10.56
CA GLU A 137 1.73 -3.66 11.46
C GLU A 137 0.57 -2.74 11.08
N VAL A 138 -0.24 -2.36 12.07
CA VAL A 138 -1.37 -1.45 11.85
C VAL A 138 -0.93 -0.05 12.25
N ILE A 139 -1.04 0.88 11.33
CA ILE A 139 -0.68 2.29 11.52
C ILE A 139 -1.89 3.14 11.23
N LEU A 140 -2.39 3.85 12.24
CA LEU A 140 -3.45 4.81 12.01
C LEU A 140 -2.82 6.15 11.64
N LEU A 141 -3.18 6.67 10.47
CA LEU A 141 -2.64 7.93 10.00
C LEU A 141 -3.18 9.07 10.85
N LYS A 142 -2.35 10.09 11.04
CA LYS A 142 -2.75 11.25 11.84
C LYS A 142 -3.02 12.42 10.91
N GLU A 143 -4.08 13.16 11.19
CA GLU A 143 -4.31 14.40 10.51
C GLU A 143 -3.21 15.38 10.92
N VAL A 144 -2.69 16.11 9.93
CA VAL A 144 -1.73 17.16 10.19
C VAL A 144 -2.51 18.40 10.62
N ALA A 145 -2.24 18.84 11.82
CA ALA A 145 -2.90 20.02 12.36
C ALA A 145 -2.40 21.29 11.67
#